data_76e594fea5c278032843ee99db045f19
#
_entry.id   76e594fea5c278032843ee99db045f19
#
_cell.length_a   1.000
_cell.length_b   1.000
_cell.length_c   1.000
_cell.angle_alpha   90.00
_cell.angle_beta   90.00
_cell.angle_gamma   90.00
#
_symmetry.space_group_name_H-M   'P 1'
#
loop_
_entity.id
_entity.type
_entity.pdbx_description
1 polymer ?
#
loop_
_entity_poly.entity_id
_entity_poly.type
_entity_poly.pdbx_seq_one_letter_code
_entity_poly.pdbx_strand_id
1 'polypeptide(L)'
;LVEFGKANFIQKAKQQPDKVKMVLDKVKTDGLKPTLDAVFNKLNQPLPLGYCNVGEVVAVGKDVSEFSVGDRVASNGNHAEYVLVPKNLVAKIPDTVSDEEAAFTVIGSIGLQGIRLLNPTFGETIVVVGLGLIGLVTAELLKANGCNVIGFDFDAEKVKIAKSKGIVAINPAEGTDQVKFVASYTNDVGADGVIITASNKSNEIISQSAR
;
A
#
# COMPACT_ATOMS: atom_id res chain seq x y z
N LEU A 1 1.55 11.90 -5.94
CA LEU A 1 1.12 12.20 -7.32
C LEU A 1 0.42 13.55 -7.42
N VAL A 2 -0.57 13.85 -6.57
CA VAL A 2 -1.30 15.14 -6.60
C VAL A 2 -0.37 16.33 -6.38
N GLU A 3 0.53 16.27 -5.40
CA GLU A 3 1.54 17.32 -5.16
C GLU A 3 2.50 17.47 -6.34
N PHE A 4 2.92 16.36 -6.94
CA PHE A 4 3.74 16.40 -8.15
C PHE A 4 2.99 17.01 -9.32
N GLY A 5 1.72 16.71 -9.50
CA GLY A 5 0.86 17.30 -10.54
C GLY A 5 0.77 18.81 -10.42
N LYS A 6 0.60 19.35 -9.20
CA LYS A 6 0.48 20.79 -8.90
C LYS A 6 1.83 21.53 -8.87
N ALA A 7 2.96 20.81 -8.79
CA ALA A 7 4.28 21.40 -8.68
C ALA A 7 4.71 22.09 -9.98
N ASN A 8 5.46 23.19 -9.88
CA ASN A 8 6.12 23.80 -11.03
C ASN A 8 7.30 22.95 -11.52
N PHE A 9 7.86 23.27 -12.72
CA PHE A 9 8.92 22.48 -13.33
C PHE A 9 10.17 22.32 -12.47
N ILE A 10 10.56 23.35 -11.72
CA ILE A 10 11.72 23.32 -10.82
C ILE A 10 11.45 22.39 -9.64
N GLN A 11 10.27 22.44 -9.08
CA GLN A 11 9.86 21.55 -7.99
C GLN A 11 9.75 20.10 -8.48
N LYS A 12 9.20 19.86 -9.69
CA LYS A 12 9.16 18.53 -10.33
C LYS A 12 10.56 17.96 -10.52
N ALA A 13 11.50 18.79 -11.01
CA ALA A 13 12.89 18.39 -11.18
C ALA A 13 13.57 18.02 -9.84
N LYS A 14 13.37 18.82 -8.80
CA LYS A 14 13.90 18.54 -7.44
C LYS A 14 13.34 17.25 -6.82
N GLN A 15 12.08 16.93 -7.09
CA GLN A 15 11.44 15.71 -6.57
C GLN A 15 11.92 14.43 -7.28
N GLN A 16 12.46 14.54 -8.50
CA GLN A 16 12.88 13.38 -9.30
C GLN A 16 14.25 13.60 -9.98
N PRO A 17 15.34 13.68 -9.20
CA PRO A 17 16.68 13.97 -9.72
C PRO A 17 17.16 12.92 -10.73
N ASP A 18 16.82 11.65 -10.53
CA ASP A 18 17.18 10.57 -11.46
C ASP A 18 16.56 10.75 -12.85
N LYS A 19 15.30 11.21 -12.91
CA LYS A 19 14.66 11.51 -14.18
C LYS A 19 15.24 12.73 -14.88
N VAL A 20 15.71 13.72 -14.10
CA VAL A 20 16.45 14.86 -14.68
C VAL A 20 17.75 14.39 -15.36
N LYS A 21 18.48 13.48 -14.70
CA LYS A 21 19.68 12.89 -15.28
C LYS A 21 19.38 12.12 -16.58
N MET A 22 18.33 11.30 -16.58
CA MET A 22 17.87 10.59 -17.79
C MET A 22 17.50 11.54 -18.92
N VAL A 23 16.85 12.68 -18.63
CA VAL A 23 16.52 13.71 -19.63
C VAL A 23 17.80 14.34 -20.19
N LEU A 24 18.77 14.67 -19.33
CA LEU A 24 20.05 15.24 -19.78
C LEU A 24 20.84 14.26 -20.66
N ASP A 25 20.84 12.98 -20.33
CA ASP A 25 21.49 11.96 -21.16
C ASP A 25 20.75 11.78 -22.49
N LYS A 26 19.42 11.84 -22.48
CA LYS A 26 18.61 11.77 -23.70
C LYS A 26 18.77 12.99 -24.60
N VAL A 27 19.04 14.17 -24.06
CA VAL A 27 19.39 15.37 -24.85
C VAL A 27 20.71 15.16 -25.63
N LYS A 28 21.67 14.44 -25.05
CA LYS A 28 22.94 14.14 -25.73
C LYS A 28 22.78 13.17 -26.89
N THR A 29 21.85 12.22 -26.79
CA THR A 29 21.61 11.19 -27.82
C THR A 29 20.62 11.64 -28.89
N ASP A 30 19.48 12.20 -28.48
CA ASP A 30 18.35 12.48 -29.39
C ASP A 30 18.25 13.96 -29.79
N GLY A 31 19.03 14.81 -29.12
CA GLY A 31 18.99 16.26 -29.29
C GLY A 31 17.99 16.95 -28.39
N LEU A 32 18.14 18.27 -28.24
CA LEU A 32 17.37 19.09 -27.29
C LEU A 32 15.88 19.15 -27.63
N LYS A 33 15.53 19.47 -28.89
CA LYS A 33 14.13 19.66 -29.29
C LYS A 33 13.26 18.40 -29.17
N PRO A 34 13.65 17.23 -29.71
CA PRO A 34 12.88 16.00 -29.57
C PRO A 34 12.72 15.57 -28.11
N THR A 35 13.76 15.79 -27.30
CA THR A 35 13.72 15.45 -25.86
C THR A 35 12.77 16.36 -25.09
N LEU A 36 12.78 17.66 -25.35
CA LEU A 36 11.85 18.61 -24.73
C LEU A 36 10.39 18.28 -25.11
N ASP A 37 10.12 18.04 -26.39
CA ASP A 37 8.78 17.68 -26.87
C ASP A 37 8.29 16.39 -26.18
N ALA A 38 9.12 15.37 -26.04
CA ALA A 38 8.79 14.14 -25.33
C ALA A 38 8.52 14.37 -23.83
N VAL A 39 9.33 15.24 -23.18
CA VAL A 39 9.15 15.60 -21.77
C VAL A 39 7.84 16.36 -21.56
N PHE A 40 7.56 17.37 -22.38
CA PHE A 40 6.33 18.15 -22.29
C PHE A 40 5.09 17.29 -22.57
N ASN A 41 5.12 16.46 -23.59
CA ASN A 41 4.04 15.51 -23.88
C ASN A 41 3.77 14.59 -22.67
N LYS A 42 4.82 14.05 -22.05
CA LYS A 42 4.67 13.18 -20.87
C LYS A 42 4.20 13.92 -19.63
N LEU A 43 4.63 15.17 -19.43
CA LEU A 43 4.19 15.99 -18.28
C LEU A 43 2.75 16.49 -18.42
N ASN A 44 2.26 16.64 -19.65
CA ASN A 44 0.89 17.09 -19.94
C ASN A 44 -0.11 15.94 -20.04
N GLN A 45 0.34 14.67 -20.04
CA GLN A 45 -0.59 13.55 -20.00
C GLN A 45 -1.29 13.47 -18.63
N PRO A 46 -2.62 13.36 -18.60
CA PRO A 46 -3.35 13.09 -17.37
C PRO A 46 -2.84 11.78 -16.75
N LEU A 47 -2.44 11.83 -15.49
CA LEU A 47 -2.06 10.62 -14.75
C LEU A 47 -3.31 10.04 -14.10
N PRO A 48 -3.63 8.75 -14.35
CA PRO A 48 -4.72 8.10 -13.66
C PRO A 48 -4.41 8.04 -12.16
N LEU A 49 -5.41 8.33 -11.34
CA LEU A 49 -5.31 8.29 -9.88
C LEU A 49 -5.99 7.04 -9.35
N GLY A 50 -5.41 6.48 -8.30
CA GLY A 50 -5.95 5.33 -7.60
C GLY A 50 -5.70 4.01 -8.34
N TYR A 51 -5.97 2.93 -7.62
CA TYR A 51 -5.88 1.55 -8.11
C TYR A 51 -6.82 0.63 -7.31
N CYS A 52 -7.84 1.19 -6.68
CA CYS A 52 -8.86 0.46 -5.94
C CYS A 52 -10.20 1.06 -6.30
N ASN A 53 -11.09 0.29 -6.85
CA ASN A 53 -12.45 0.72 -7.06
C ASN A 53 -13.46 -0.41 -6.83
N VAL A 54 -14.69 0.00 -6.63
CA VAL A 54 -15.88 -0.84 -6.62
C VAL A 54 -16.83 -0.27 -7.67
N GLY A 55 -17.51 -1.15 -8.37
CA GLY A 55 -18.48 -0.75 -9.38
C GLY A 55 -19.31 -1.91 -9.88
N GLU A 56 -20.14 -1.62 -10.87
CA GLU A 56 -20.97 -2.58 -11.55
C GLU A 56 -20.41 -2.88 -12.94
N VAL A 57 -20.44 -4.12 -13.35
CA VAL A 57 -20.02 -4.54 -14.68
C VAL A 57 -21.03 -4.04 -15.71
N VAL A 58 -20.60 -3.16 -16.61
CA VAL A 58 -21.44 -2.62 -17.69
C VAL A 58 -21.22 -3.32 -19.03
N ALA A 59 -20.05 -3.96 -19.20
CA ALA A 59 -19.74 -4.76 -20.38
C ALA A 59 -18.66 -5.80 -20.05
N VAL A 60 -18.67 -6.93 -20.76
CA VAL A 60 -17.66 -8.01 -20.64
C VAL A 60 -16.99 -8.27 -21.98
N GLY A 61 -15.72 -8.61 -21.95
CA GLY A 61 -14.98 -9.02 -23.14
C GLY A 61 -15.47 -10.36 -23.71
N LYS A 62 -15.17 -10.62 -24.98
CA LYS A 62 -15.66 -11.80 -25.73
C LYS A 62 -15.35 -13.14 -25.05
N ASP A 63 -14.19 -13.25 -24.40
CA ASP A 63 -13.70 -14.48 -23.79
C ASP A 63 -13.78 -14.46 -22.26
N VAL A 64 -14.69 -13.67 -21.71
CA VAL A 64 -14.94 -13.55 -20.26
C VAL A 64 -16.29 -14.20 -19.96
N SER A 65 -16.25 -15.31 -19.23
CA SER A 65 -17.44 -16.06 -18.80
C SER A 65 -17.71 -15.98 -17.31
N GLU A 66 -16.73 -15.50 -16.53
CA GLU A 66 -16.80 -15.46 -15.07
C GLU A 66 -17.63 -14.29 -14.53
N PHE A 67 -17.86 -13.27 -15.37
CA PHE A 67 -18.60 -12.06 -15.01
C PHE A 67 -19.76 -11.83 -15.96
N SER A 68 -20.81 -11.20 -15.46
CA SER A 68 -22.00 -10.79 -16.21
C SER A 68 -22.27 -9.30 -16.00
N VAL A 69 -22.92 -8.65 -16.98
CA VAL A 69 -23.43 -7.28 -16.80
C VAL A 69 -24.36 -7.25 -15.59
N GLY A 70 -24.18 -6.26 -14.72
CA GLY A 70 -24.89 -6.12 -13.45
C GLY A 70 -24.17 -6.73 -12.25
N ASP A 71 -23.08 -7.51 -12.44
CA ASP A 71 -22.30 -8.00 -11.31
C ASP A 71 -21.63 -6.84 -10.54
N ARG A 72 -21.75 -6.82 -9.21
CA ARG A 72 -20.99 -5.94 -8.34
C ARG A 72 -19.58 -6.48 -8.18
N VAL A 73 -18.57 -5.64 -8.41
CA VAL A 73 -17.17 -6.06 -8.44
C VAL A 73 -16.23 -5.06 -7.76
N ALA A 74 -15.21 -5.59 -7.09
CA ALA A 74 -14.03 -4.85 -6.68
C ALA A 74 -12.90 -5.08 -7.68
N SER A 75 -12.13 -4.05 -8.02
CA SER A 75 -11.06 -4.16 -9.00
C SER A 75 -9.89 -3.22 -8.69
N ASN A 76 -8.74 -3.46 -9.33
CA ASN A 76 -7.61 -2.55 -9.28
C ASN A 76 -7.68 -1.43 -10.34
N GLY A 77 -8.84 -1.15 -10.86
CA GLY A 77 -9.06 -0.03 -11.76
C GLY A 77 -8.73 1.33 -11.14
N ASN A 78 -8.45 2.30 -11.97
CA ASN A 78 -8.23 3.67 -11.54
C ASN A 78 -9.54 4.30 -11.00
N HIS A 79 -9.43 5.40 -10.26
CA HIS A 79 -10.59 6.20 -9.85
C HIS A 79 -11.16 6.93 -11.07
N ALA A 80 -12.14 6.35 -11.70
CA ALA A 80 -12.85 6.88 -12.88
C ALA A 80 -14.28 6.35 -12.93
N GLU A 81 -15.14 7.03 -13.67
CA GLU A 81 -16.54 6.63 -13.88
C GLU A 81 -16.62 5.26 -14.59
N TYR A 82 -15.76 5.04 -15.58
CA TYR A 82 -15.62 3.79 -16.30
C TYR A 82 -14.16 3.34 -16.32
N VAL A 83 -13.95 2.06 -16.07
CA VAL A 83 -12.61 1.46 -16.09
C VAL A 83 -12.62 0.16 -16.90
N LEU A 84 -11.56 -0.07 -17.65
CA LEU A 84 -11.31 -1.34 -18.32
C LEU A 84 -10.24 -2.09 -17.54
N VAL A 85 -10.59 -3.24 -17.00
CA VAL A 85 -9.72 -4.03 -16.11
C VAL A 85 -9.64 -5.47 -16.62
N PRO A 86 -8.43 -6.08 -16.63
CA PRO A 86 -8.30 -7.52 -16.92
C PRO A 86 -9.07 -8.36 -15.91
N LYS A 87 -9.71 -9.43 -16.36
CA LYS A 87 -10.56 -10.30 -15.53
C LYS A 87 -9.86 -10.87 -14.28
N ASN A 88 -8.56 -11.09 -14.33
CA ASN A 88 -7.74 -11.58 -13.21
C ASN A 88 -7.46 -10.51 -12.13
N LEU A 89 -7.88 -9.28 -12.33
CA LEU A 89 -7.76 -8.16 -11.39
C LEU A 89 -9.14 -7.65 -10.95
N VAL A 90 -10.15 -8.50 -11.07
CA VAL A 90 -11.55 -8.24 -10.70
C VAL A 90 -12.04 -9.37 -9.81
N ALA A 91 -12.81 -9.03 -8.77
CA ALA A 91 -13.46 -10.00 -7.90
C ALA A 91 -14.94 -9.63 -7.70
N LYS A 92 -15.85 -10.61 -7.74
CA LYS A 92 -17.26 -10.40 -7.37
C LYS A 92 -17.36 -10.06 -5.90
N ILE A 93 -18.25 -9.13 -5.58
CA ILE A 93 -18.56 -8.73 -4.20
C ILE A 93 -19.74 -9.58 -3.73
N PRO A 94 -19.60 -10.31 -2.61
CA PRO A 94 -20.72 -11.03 -2.00
C PRO A 94 -21.85 -10.06 -1.60
N ASP A 95 -23.11 -10.52 -1.65
CA ASP A 95 -24.28 -9.69 -1.32
C ASP A 95 -24.24 -9.15 0.13
N THR A 96 -23.57 -9.87 1.03
CA THR A 96 -23.40 -9.49 2.44
C THR A 96 -22.33 -8.43 2.71
N VAL A 97 -21.56 -8.05 1.68
CA VAL A 97 -20.46 -7.08 1.78
C VAL A 97 -20.87 -5.77 1.12
N SER A 98 -20.73 -4.66 1.83
CA SER A 98 -21.01 -3.33 1.29
C SER A 98 -19.93 -2.88 0.28
N ASP A 99 -20.23 -1.87 -0.53
CA ASP A 99 -19.27 -1.31 -1.48
C ASP A 99 -18.10 -0.62 -0.77
N GLU A 100 -18.38 0.02 0.37
CA GLU A 100 -17.36 0.66 1.21
C GLU A 100 -16.37 -0.35 1.78
N GLU A 101 -16.85 -1.50 2.25
CA GLU A 101 -15.99 -2.60 2.73
C GLU A 101 -15.20 -3.21 1.57
N ALA A 102 -15.86 -3.48 0.45
CA ALA A 102 -15.24 -4.06 -0.74
C ALA A 102 -14.16 -3.16 -1.36
N ALA A 103 -14.25 -1.83 -1.19
CA ALA A 103 -13.24 -0.88 -1.68
C ALA A 103 -11.84 -1.11 -1.07
N PHE A 104 -11.75 -1.79 0.08
CA PHE A 104 -10.47 -2.17 0.69
C PHE A 104 -9.87 -3.47 0.14
N THR A 105 -10.54 -4.18 -0.75
CA THR A 105 -10.11 -5.51 -1.26
C THR A 105 -8.69 -5.47 -1.85
N VAL A 106 -8.37 -4.47 -2.67
CA VAL A 106 -7.03 -4.37 -3.29
C VAL A 106 -5.97 -4.05 -2.24
N ILE A 107 -6.26 -3.14 -1.31
CA ILE A 107 -5.37 -2.82 -0.19
C ILE A 107 -5.17 -4.05 0.71
N GLY A 108 -6.25 -4.74 1.03
CA GLY A 108 -6.22 -5.98 1.81
C GLY A 108 -5.39 -7.07 1.14
N SER A 109 -5.45 -7.19 -0.19
CA SER A 109 -4.66 -8.17 -0.94
C SER A 109 -3.15 -7.90 -0.86
N ILE A 110 -2.73 -6.64 -0.78
CA ILE A 110 -1.32 -6.26 -0.58
C ILE A 110 -0.84 -6.75 0.81
N GLY A 111 -1.60 -6.44 1.86
CA GLY A 111 -1.31 -6.92 3.21
C GLY A 111 -1.33 -8.44 3.32
N LEU A 112 -2.33 -9.07 2.72
CA LEU A 112 -2.48 -10.53 2.70
C LEU A 112 -1.32 -11.22 1.97
N GLN A 113 -0.76 -10.61 0.91
CA GLN A 113 0.44 -11.14 0.25
C GLN A 113 1.64 -11.17 1.20
N GLY A 114 1.85 -10.09 1.98
CA GLY A 114 2.88 -10.06 3.02
C GLY A 114 2.69 -11.17 4.07
N ILE A 115 1.45 -11.35 4.53
CA ILE A 115 1.10 -12.40 5.50
C ILE A 115 1.38 -13.80 4.91
N ARG A 116 0.99 -14.05 3.66
CA ARG A 116 1.26 -15.35 2.99
C ARG A 116 2.74 -15.65 2.83
N LEU A 117 3.55 -14.64 2.54
CA LEU A 117 5.01 -14.80 2.44
C LEU A 117 5.65 -15.07 3.80
N LEU A 118 5.14 -14.42 4.85
CA LEU A 118 5.59 -14.67 6.24
C LEU A 118 5.12 -16.03 6.74
N ASN A 119 3.96 -16.50 6.27
CA ASN A 119 3.35 -17.79 6.61
C ASN A 119 3.17 -18.01 8.13
N PRO A 120 2.60 -17.05 8.87
CA PRO A 120 2.47 -17.17 10.32
C PRO A 120 1.45 -18.23 10.71
N THR A 121 1.69 -18.86 11.85
CA THR A 121 0.78 -19.84 12.45
C THR A 121 -0.01 -19.23 13.60
N PHE A 122 -1.05 -19.95 14.05
CA PHE A 122 -1.92 -19.52 15.14
C PHE A 122 -1.12 -19.29 16.44
N GLY A 123 -1.35 -18.14 17.07
CA GLY A 123 -0.72 -17.76 18.34
C GLY A 123 0.64 -17.10 18.21
N GLU A 124 1.26 -17.08 17.04
CA GLU A 124 2.51 -16.35 16.80
C GLU A 124 2.36 -14.84 17.01
N THR A 125 3.44 -14.21 17.44
CA THR A 125 3.52 -12.76 17.65
C THR A 125 4.16 -12.10 16.46
N ILE A 126 3.38 -11.29 15.74
CA ILE A 126 3.82 -10.58 14.54
C ILE A 126 3.89 -9.08 14.78
N VAL A 127 5.03 -8.49 14.45
CA VAL A 127 5.22 -7.04 14.50
C VAL A 127 4.86 -6.41 13.15
N VAL A 128 4.06 -5.34 13.19
CA VAL A 128 3.76 -4.50 12.02
C VAL A 128 4.37 -3.12 12.21
N VAL A 129 5.35 -2.78 11.36
CA VAL A 129 6.01 -1.48 11.39
C VAL A 129 5.40 -0.55 10.35
N GLY A 130 4.75 0.51 10.85
CA GLY A 130 3.92 1.43 10.08
C GLY A 130 2.44 1.05 10.16
N LEU A 131 1.65 1.94 10.77
CA LEU A 131 0.19 1.77 10.97
C LEU A 131 -0.61 2.71 10.06
N GLY A 132 -0.09 2.95 8.83
CA GLY A 132 -0.86 3.56 7.76
C GLY A 132 -1.98 2.63 7.27
N LEU A 133 -2.65 2.99 6.18
CA LEU A 133 -3.79 2.23 5.66
C LEU A 133 -3.45 0.73 5.44
N ILE A 134 -2.34 0.44 4.75
CA ILE A 134 -1.90 -0.94 4.50
C ILE A 134 -1.55 -1.64 5.83
N GLY A 135 -0.81 -0.97 6.72
CA GLY A 135 -0.39 -1.55 8.00
C GLY A 135 -1.56 -1.87 8.92
N LEU A 136 -2.54 -0.98 9.03
CA LEU A 136 -3.74 -1.23 9.83
C LEU A 136 -4.55 -2.41 9.31
N VAL A 137 -4.80 -2.46 7.99
CA VAL A 137 -5.51 -3.60 7.38
C VAL A 137 -4.72 -4.89 7.55
N THR A 138 -3.38 -4.86 7.38
CA THR A 138 -2.51 -6.02 7.63
C THR A 138 -2.60 -6.51 9.08
N ALA A 139 -2.57 -5.58 10.04
CA ALA A 139 -2.67 -5.91 11.46
C ALA A 139 -4.03 -6.53 11.82
N GLU A 140 -5.13 -6.03 11.24
CA GLU A 140 -6.46 -6.63 11.41
C GLU A 140 -6.56 -8.03 10.79
N LEU A 141 -5.98 -8.24 9.61
CA LEU A 141 -5.92 -9.55 8.96
C LEU A 141 -5.11 -10.56 9.79
N LEU A 142 -3.95 -10.16 10.31
CA LEU A 142 -3.14 -10.99 11.21
C LEU A 142 -3.91 -11.38 12.48
N LYS A 143 -4.59 -10.41 13.09
CA LYS A 143 -5.42 -10.65 14.27
C LYS A 143 -6.56 -11.63 13.96
N ALA A 144 -7.23 -11.46 12.81
CA ALA A 144 -8.27 -12.39 12.35
C ALA A 144 -7.72 -13.79 12.05
N ASN A 145 -6.45 -13.89 11.66
CA ASN A 145 -5.73 -15.17 11.46
C ASN A 145 -5.29 -15.82 12.79
N GLY A 146 -5.58 -15.19 13.93
CA GLY A 146 -5.25 -15.71 15.25
C GLY A 146 -3.83 -15.42 15.73
N CYS A 147 -3.15 -14.46 15.13
CA CYS A 147 -1.83 -13.99 15.60
C CYS A 147 -1.98 -12.92 16.70
N ASN A 148 -0.97 -12.82 17.57
CA ASN A 148 -0.77 -11.67 18.43
C ASN A 148 -0.11 -10.56 17.61
N VAL A 149 -0.65 -9.34 17.63
CA VAL A 149 -0.13 -8.27 16.78
C VAL A 149 0.37 -7.10 17.61
N ILE A 150 1.62 -6.70 17.36
CA ILE A 150 2.24 -5.50 17.91
C ILE A 150 2.49 -4.53 16.76
N GLY A 151 1.96 -3.31 16.85
CA GLY A 151 2.13 -2.27 15.83
C GLY A 151 3.01 -1.11 16.30
N PHE A 152 3.85 -0.59 15.43
CA PHE A 152 4.65 0.62 15.68
C PHE A 152 4.37 1.68 14.62
N ASP A 153 4.09 2.91 15.06
CA ASP A 153 4.04 4.10 14.19
C ASP A 153 4.42 5.35 14.99
N PHE A 154 5.08 6.31 14.36
CA PHE A 154 5.43 7.59 14.96
C PHE A 154 4.26 8.57 15.03
N ASP A 155 3.16 8.28 14.35
CA ASP A 155 1.94 9.07 14.34
C ASP A 155 0.99 8.60 15.45
N ALA A 156 0.76 9.46 16.43
CA ALA A 156 -0.08 9.16 17.60
C ALA A 156 -1.54 8.84 17.22
N GLU A 157 -2.09 9.47 16.18
CA GLU A 157 -3.47 9.21 15.75
C GLU A 157 -3.59 7.81 15.14
N LYS A 158 -2.60 7.35 14.37
CA LYS A 158 -2.59 5.98 13.84
C LYS A 158 -2.47 4.95 14.95
N VAL A 159 -1.61 5.21 15.93
CA VAL A 159 -1.48 4.36 17.14
C VAL A 159 -2.81 4.30 17.89
N LYS A 160 -3.50 5.43 18.05
CA LYS A 160 -4.83 5.48 18.68
C LYS A 160 -5.87 4.65 17.92
N ILE A 161 -5.90 4.76 16.58
CA ILE A 161 -6.79 3.96 15.74
C ILE A 161 -6.48 2.46 15.91
N ALA A 162 -5.21 2.05 15.87
CA ALA A 162 -4.83 0.66 16.07
C ALA A 162 -5.27 0.13 17.45
N LYS A 163 -5.07 0.92 18.50
CA LYS A 163 -5.55 0.58 19.87
C LYS A 163 -7.05 0.42 19.93
N SER A 164 -7.84 1.26 19.26
CA SER A 164 -9.31 1.15 19.23
C SER A 164 -9.80 -0.13 18.55
N LYS A 165 -8.97 -0.73 17.70
CA LYS A 165 -9.21 -2.04 17.06
C LYS A 165 -8.67 -3.23 17.87
N GLY A 166 -8.18 -2.97 19.10
CA GLY A 166 -7.63 -3.98 19.99
C GLY A 166 -6.28 -4.54 19.53
N ILE A 167 -5.50 -3.73 18.84
CA ILE A 167 -4.10 -4.02 18.48
C ILE A 167 -3.20 -3.37 19.53
N VAL A 168 -2.18 -4.09 20.01
CA VAL A 168 -1.14 -3.51 20.85
C VAL A 168 -0.30 -2.57 19.98
N ALA A 169 -0.40 -1.27 20.20
CA ALA A 169 0.24 -0.28 19.34
C ALA A 169 1.03 0.75 20.15
N ILE A 170 2.25 1.07 19.71
CA ILE A 170 3.21 1.89 20.42
C ILE A 170 3.73 2.98 19.49
N ASN A 171 3.90 4.18 20.06
CA ASN A 171 4.62 5.27 19.40
C ASN A 171 6.08 5.31 19.90
N PRO A 172 7.08 4.97 19.06
CA PRO A 172 8.48 4.99 19.48
C PRO A 172 9.00 6.40 19.79
N ALA A 173 8.36 7.47 19.28
CA ALA A 173 8.73 8.85 19.59
C ALA A 173 8.54 9.20 21.08
N GLU A 174 7.75 8.41 21.82
CA GLU A 174 7.56 8.57 23.26
C GLU A 174 8.69 7.97 24.10
N GLY A 175 9.80 7.57 23.47
CA GLY A 175 11.01 7.05 24.15
C GLY A 175 11.02 5.53 24.32
N THR A 176 10.10 4.81 23.71
CA THR A 176 10.03 3.34 23.80
C THR A 176 11.00 2.70 22.81
N ASP A 177 11.95 1.91 23.29
CA ASP A 177 12.77 1.02 22.48
C ASP A 177 11.92 -0.15 21.99
N GLN A 178 11.77 -0.27 20.68
CA GLN A 178 10.89 -1.26 20.05
C GLN A 178 11.32 -2.71 20.33
N VAL A 179 12.63 -2.98 20.28
CA VAL A 179 13.18 -4.34 20.51
C VAL A 179 12.95 -4.74 21.96
N LYS A 180 13.27 -3.86 22.92
CA LYS A 180 13.04 -4.11 24.35
C LYS A 180 11.56 -4.27 24.68
N PHE A 181 10.69 -3.49 24.02
CA PHE A 181 9.25 -3.62 24.22
C PHE A 181 8.75 -5.00 23.77
N VAL A 182 9.16 -5.44 22.58
CA VAL A 182 8.77 -6.77 22.07
C VAL A 182 9.31 -7.88 22.97
N ALA A 183 10.58 -7.83 23.38
CA ALA A 183 11.16 -8.80 24.30
C ALA A 183 10.37 -8.85 25.63
N SER A 184 10.08 -7.70 26.24
CA SER A 184 9.28 -7.65 27.48
C SER A 184 7.86 -8.16 27.29
N TYR A 185 7.22 -7.88 26.17
CA TYR A 185 5.85 -8.31 25.88
C TYR A 185 5.75 -9.82 25.66
N THR A 186 6.81 -10.43 25.10
CA THR A 186 6.87 -11.86 24.75
C THR A 186 7.65 -12.70 25.77
N ASN A 187 7.94 -12.18 26.96
CA ASN A 187 8.76 -12.85 27.99
C ASN A 187 10.12 -13.31 27.42
N ASP A 188 10.82 -12.43 26.72
CA ASP A 188 12.13 -12.63 26.10
C ASP A 188 12.17 -13.67 24.96
N VAL A 189 11.00 -14.11 24.46
CA VAL A 189 10.94 -15.00 23.29
C VAL A 189 11.21 -14.23 22.00
N GLY A 190 10.72 -12.98 21.91
CA GLY A 190 10.78 -12.15 20.69
C GLY A 190 9.55 -12.30 19.81
N ALA A 191 9.56 -11.65 18.65
CA ALA A 191 8.53 -11.80 17.64
C ALA A 191 8.88 -12.92 16.65
N ASP A 192 7.85 -13.65 16.20
CA ASP A 192 8.01 -14.72 15.20
C ASP A 192 8.19 -14.15 13.79
N GLY A 193 7.75 -12.91 13.58
CA GLY A 193 7.93 -12.25 12.30
C GLY A 193 7.64 -10.76 12.33
N VAL A 194 8.14 -10.06 11.30
CA VAL A 194 7.95 -8.62 11.14
C VAL A 194 7.47 -8.32 9.73
N ILE A 195 6.40 -7.52 9.61
CA ILE A 195 5.92 -6.96 8.35
C ILE A 195 6.14 -5.45 8.36
N ILE A 196 6.93 -4.96 7.40
CA ILE A 196 7.23 -3.54 7.25
C ILE A 196 6.32 -2.95 6.19
N THR A 197 5.43 -2.04 6.60
CA THR A 197 4.54 -1.27 5.71
C THR A 197 4.87 0.22 5.70
N ALA A 198 5.86 0.63 6.51
CA ALA A 198 6.35 2.00 6.55
C ALA A 198 7.29 2.29 5.37
N SER A 199 7.18 3.50 4.79
CA SER A 199 8.15 3.99 3.81
C SER A 199 9.23 4.79 4.54
N ASN A 200 10.47 4.32 4.48
CA ASN A 200 11.63 5.01 5.04
C ASN A 200 12.80 4.96 4.04
N LYS A 201 13.65 5.99 4.08
CA LYS A 201 14.90 6.05 3.29
C LYS A 201 16.08 5.40 4.02
N SER A 202 15.97 5.17 5.32
CA SER A 202 16.98 4.54 6.16
C SER A 202 16.81 3.02 6.21
N ASN A 203 17.92 2.29 6.26
CA ASN A 203 17.95 0.85 6.50
C ASN A 203 17.76 0.49 7.99
N GLU A 204 17.60 1.46 8.85
CA GLU A 204 17.47 1.26 10.29
C GLU A 204 16.29 0.37 10.67
N ILE A 205 15.14 0.57 10.00
CA ILE A 205 13.95 -0.28 10.22
C ILE A 205 14.28 -1.75 9.96
N ILE A 206 14.99 -2.05 8.86
CA ILE A 206 15.37 -3.44 8.52
C ILE A 206 16.33 -3.99 9.58
N SER A 207 17.31 -3.18 10.01
CA SER A 207 18.27 -3.58 11.03
C SER A 207 17.62 -3.82 12.40
N GLN A 208 16.60 -3.05 12.77
CA GLN A 208 15.82 -3.26 14.00
C GLN A 208 14.93 -4.51 13.89
N SER A 209 14.34 -4.76 12.73
CA SER A 209 13.47 -5.90 12.50
C SER A 209 14.20 -7.24 12.48
N ALA A 210 15.54 -7.23 12.34
CA ALA A 210 16.39 -8.41 12.33
C ALA A 210 16.97 -8.77 13.73
N ARG A 211 16.61 -8.02 14.77
CA ARG A 211 17.03 -8.21 16.17
C ARG A 211 15.95 -8.83 17.01
#